data_fabc05379baae2a9a52484dba1276eff
#
_entry.id   fabc05379baae2a9a52484dba1276eff
#
_cell.length_a   1.000
_cell.length_b   1.000
_cell.length_c   1.000
_cell.angle_alpha   90.00
_cell.angle_beta   90.00
_cell.angle_gamma   90.00
#
_symmetry.space_group_name_H-M   'P 1'
#
loop_
_entity.id
_entity.type
_entity.pdbx_description
1 polymer ?
#
loop_
_entity_poly.entity_id
_entity_poly.type
_entity_poly.pdbx_seq_one_letter_code
_entity_poly.pdbx_strand_id
1 'polypeptide(L)'
;MGDGEVSEGWYHAWSLDRDLVVASCDFRLLKRVPFAFDFTNYFAIRHETAGILPPAQIMTFLETRPRTGRVFMPAGTHVAYTEIEYYDGYFEKAFGSGCSGSLSRLAACLGAMRGRSMWDPQIPHLLETIGNTEAHGRAAELLFAGIANEVMGRLLIMEERFSEAVDDGGRQAIVLVADHIRANIDAPLRLEELADRAQMGATKFKRLFRQTTGTTTTEFIAIERVEQAKRLLASSELSIGQIARMCGFARATSARRFKRKGP
;
A
#
# COMPACT_ATOMS: atom_id res chain seq x y z
N MET A 1 -29.68 27.01 5.88
CA MET A 1 -28.88 26.95 4.62
C MET A 1 -28.60 25.47 4.40
N GLY A 2 -29.22 24.87 3.39
CA GLY A 2 -29.10 23.43 3.13
C GLY A 2 -27.68 23.10 2.76
N ASP A 3 -27.08 22.16 3.48
CA ASP A 3 -25.85 21.50 3.07
C ASP A 3 -26.17 20.70 1.81
N GLY A 4 -25.97 21.33 0.64
CA GLY A 4 -26.14 20.65 -0.65
C GLY A 4 -25.24 19.43 -0.72
N GLU A 5 -25.68 18.41 -1.43
CA GLU A 5 -24.99 17.13 -1.62
C GLU A 5 -23.50 17.31 -1.87
N VAL A 6 -22.71 16.53 -1.17
CA VAL A 6 -21.23 16.57 -1.22
C VAL A 6 -20.69 15.59 -2.24
N SER A 7 -21.42 14.50 -2.49
CA SER A 7 -21.09 13.45 -3.44
C SER A 7 -22.34 12.84 -4.05
N GLU A 8 -22.20 12.24 -5.20
CA GLU A 8 -23.19 11.36 -5.84
C GLU A 8 -22.59 9.96 -5.97
N GLY A 9 -23.42 8.93 -5.77
CA GLY A 9 -22.99 7.53 -5.79
C GLY A 9 -23.21 6.85 -4.46
N TRP A 10 -22.43 5.80 -4.17
CA TRP A 10 -22.64 4.96 -3.01
C TRP A 10 -21.31 4.56 -2.34
N TYR A 11 -21.38 4.27 -1.04
CA TYR A 11 -20.32 3.69 -0.23
C TYR A 11 -20.96 2.70 0.75
N HIS A 12 -20.47 1.46 0.72
CA HIS A 12 -20.88 0.43 1.66
C HIS A 12 -19.67 -0.09 2.41
N ALA A 13 -19.83 -0.29 3.72
CA ALA A 13 -18.83 -0.92 4.56
C ALA A 13 -19.51 -1.97 5.45
N TRP A 14 -18.88 -3.12 5.55
CA TRP A 14 -19.30 -4.25 6.38
C TRP A 14 -18.21 -4.54 7.40
N SER A 15 -18.50 -4.29 8.67
CA SER A 15 -17.66 -4.74 9.77
C SER A 15 -18.03 -6.19 10.07
N LEU A 16 -17.26 -7.13 9.58
CA LEU A 16 -17.54 -8.57 9.72
C LEU A 16 -17.23 -9.03 11.15
N ASP A 17 -16.18 -8.48 11.73
CA ASP A 17 -15.90 -8.40 13.15
C ASP A 17 -15.06 -7.14 13.42
N ARG A 18 -14.56 -6.96 14.65
CA ARG A 18 -13.74 -5.78 14.99
C ARG A 18 -12.38 -5.74 14.29
N ASP A 19 -11.96 -6.86 13.69
CA ASP A 19 -10.62 -7.05 13.12
C ASP A 19 -10.64 -7.30 11.60
N LEU A 20 -11.84 -7.28 10.98
CA LEU A 20 -12.03 -7.53 9.56
C LEU A 20 -13.14 -6.64 9.00
N VAL A 21 -12.77 -5.76 8.09
CA VAL A 21 -13.70 -4.84 7.41
C VAL A 21 -13.63 -5.06 5.91
N VAL A 22 -14.77 -5.03 5.27
CA VAL A 22 -14.90 -5.01 3.80
C VAL A 22 -15.59 -3.73 3.40
N ALA A 23 -15.06 -3.01 2.43
CA ALA A 23 -15.67 -1.81 1.89
C ALA A 23 -15.75 -1.85 0.37
N SER A 24 -16.80 -1.29 -0.18
CA SER A 24 -16.94 -1.08 -1.61
C SER A 24 -17.63 0.25 -1.87
N CYS A 25 -17.21 0.95 -2.91
CA CYS A 25 -17.77 2.24 -3.25
C CYS A 25 -17.67 2.55 -4.75
N ASP A 26 -18.57 3.40 -5.20
CA ASP A 26 -18.50 4.12 -6.46
C ASP A 26 -19.20 5.48 -6.25
N PHE A 27 -18.41 6.54 -6.14
CA PHE A 27 -18.94 7.86 -5.94
C PHE A 27 -18.10 8.95 -6.63
N ARG A 28 -18.75 10.06 -6.96
CA ARG A 28 -18.11 11.27 -7.48
C ARG A 28 -18.30 12.42 -6.51
N LEU A 29 -17.24 13.13 -6.20
CA LEU A 29 -17.30 14.31 -5.37
C LEU A 29 -17.84 15.51 -6.14
N LEU A 30 -18.90 16.15 -5.63
CA LEU A 30 -19.50 17.36 -6.19
C LEU A 30 -18.79 18.63 -5.69
N LYS A 31 -18.12 18.53 -4.54
CA LYS A 31 -17.39 19.63 -3.89
C LYS A 31 -16.01 19.17 -3.46
N ARG A 32 -15.11 20.14 -3.24
CA ARG A 32 -13.85 19.88 -2.54
C ARG A 32 -14.16 19.54 -1.08
N VAL A 33 -13.74 18.37 -0.62
CA VAL A 33 -13.98 17.89 0.74
C VAL A 33 -12.68 17.59 1.48
N PRO A 34 -12.61 17.87 2.79
CA PRO A 34 -11.55 17.35 3.62
C PRO A 34 -11.83 15.85 3.89
N PHE A 35 -10.85 15.02 3.61
CA PHE A 35 -10.84 13.62 4.01
C PHE A 35 -9.88 13.46 5.18
N ALA A 36 -10.42 13.21 6.37
CA ALA A 36 -9.62 12.88 7.54
C ALA A 36 -9.47 11.37 7.64
N PHE A 37 -8.26 10.91 7.93
CA PHE A 37 -7.99 9.49 8.16
C PHE A 37 -7.26 9.30 9.48
N ASP A 38 -7.55 8.20 10.13
CA ASP A 38 -6.88 7.71 11.31
C ASP A 38 -6.56 6.23 11.08
N PHE A 39 -5.35 5.98 10.59
CA PHE A 39 -4.88 4.64 10.33
C PHE A 39 -4.15 4.12 11.56
N THR A 40 -4.62 3.03 12.09
CA THR A 40 -3.93 2.21 13.08
C THR A 40 -3.27 1.02 12.38
N ASN A 41 -2.61 0.13 13.12
CA ASN A 41 -2.01 -1.07 12.56
C ASN A 41 -3.04 -1.88 11.74
N TYR A 42 -2.90 -1.85 10.41
CA TYR A 42 -3.75 -2.64 9.54
C TYR A 42 -3.03 -2.99 8.22
N PHE A 43 -3.49 -4.05 7.61
CA PHE A 43 -3.17 -4.41 6.24
C PHE A 43 -4.45 -4.32 5.41
N ALA A 44 -4.38 -3.70 4.25
CA ALA A 44 -5.50 -3.67 3.32
C ALA A 44 -5.08 -4.10 1.92
N ILE A 45 -6.01 -4.76 1.23
CA ILE A 45 -5.91 -5.05 -0.20
C ILE A 45 -7.12 -4.45 -0.90
N ARG A 46 -6.84 -3.66 -1.95
CA ARG A 46 -7.82 -2.89 -2.69
C ARG A 46 -7.73 -3.18 -4.18
N HIS A 47 -8.86 -3.39 -4.81
CA HIS A 47 -9.02 -3.31 -6.25
C HIS A 47 -9.64 -1.96 -6.61
N GLU A 48 -8.85 -1.07 -7.17
CA GLU A 48 -9.29 0.28 -7.55
C GLU A 48 -9.68 0.29 -9.03
N THR A 49 -10.92 0.67 -9.32
CA THR A 49 -11.48 0.73 -10.67
C THR A 49 -11.61 2.17 -11.19
N ALA A 50 -11.69 3.14 -10.28
CA ALA A 50 -11.55 4.57 -10.57
C ALA A 50 -10.96 5.29 -9.36
N GLY A 51 -10.08 6.26 -9.59
CA GLY A 51 -9.46 7.01 -8.51
C GLY A 51 -8.31 7.88 -8.97
N ILE A 52 -7.42 8.21 -8.03
CA ILE A 52 -6.24 9.06 -8.28
C ILE A 52 -5.11 8.25 -8.97
N LEU A 53 -5.16 6.92 -8.87
CA LEU A 53 -4.20 5.99 -9.46
C LEU A 53 -4.76 5.38 -10.75
N PRO A 54 -3.90 4.77 -11.58
CA PRO A 54 -4.39 4.08 -12.79
C PRO A 54 -5.45 3.03 -12.44
N PRO A 55 -6.56 2.98 -13.17
CA PRO A 55 -7.66 2.06 -12.88
C PRO A 55 -7.27 0.59 -13.04
N ALA A 56 -8.06 -0.30 -12.46
CA ALA A 56 -7.90 -1.75 -12.50
C ALA A 56 -6.57 -2.25 -11.89
N GLN A 57 -6.12 -1.61 -10.83
CA GLN A 57 -4.93 -2.05 -10.09
C GLN A 57 -5.28 -2.67 -8.75
N ILE A 58 -4.58 -3.76 -8.43
CA ILE A 58 -4.53 -4.26 -7.07
C ILE A 58 -3.49 -3.47 -6.29
N MET A 59 -3.93 -2.90 -5.19
CA MET A 59 -3.08 -2.14 -4.28
C MET A 59 -3.08 -2.78 -2.90
N THR A 60 -1.96 -2.67 -2.23
CA THR A 60 -1.84 -3.09 -0.84
C THR A 60 -1.36 -1.93 0.01
N PHE A 61 -1.94 -1.81 1.18
CA PHE A 61 -1.59 -0.83 2.19
C PHE A 61 -1.15 -1.57 3.44
N LEU A 62 -0.06 -1.16 4.02
CA LEU A 62 0.38 -1.64 5.32
C LEU A 62 0.76 -0.43 6.16
N GLU A 63 0.03 -0.21 7.23
CA GLU A 63 0.37 0.78 8.26
C GLU A 63 0.72 0.02 9.55
N THR A 64 1.97 0.14 9.96
CA THR A 64 2.50 -0.48 11.18
C THR A 64 2.62 0.51 12.34
N ARG A 65 2.25 1.76 12.11
CA ARG A 65 2.26 2.82 13.14
C ARG A 65 1.00 3.65 13.02
N PRO A 66 0.41 4.09 14.13
CA PRO A 66 -0.72 5.01 14.08
C PRO A 66 -0.39 6.24 13.24
N ARG A 67 -1.23 6.55 12.30
CA ARG A 67 -1.07 7.68 11.40
C ARG A 67 -2.39 8.40 11.22
N THR A 68 -2.44 9.64 11.61
CA THR A 68 -3.58 10.53 11.38
C THR A 68 -3.22 11.58 10.35
N GLY A 69 -4.20 12.03 9.60
CA GLY A 69 -3.98 13.10 8.64
C GLY A 69 -5.27 13.61 8.05
N ARG A 70 -5.13 14.68 7.28
CA ARG A 70 -6.22 15.26 6.51
C ARG A 70 -5.72 15.59 5.11
N VAL A 71 -6.45 15.13 4.11
CA VAL A 71 -6.22 15.46 2.70
C VAL A 71 -7.45 16.18 2.16
N PHE A 72 -7.28 17.03 1.15
CA PHE A 72 -8.41 17.61 0.44
C PHE A 72 -8.56 16.92 -0.91
N MET A 73 -9.73 16.33 -1.11
CA MET A 73 -10.09 15.74 -2.39
C MET A 73 -10.81 16.79 -3.24
N PRO A 74 -10.36 17.03 -4.48
CA PRO A 74 -10.99 18.02 -5.39
C PRO A 74 -12.41 17.64 -5.76
N ALA A 75 -13.22 18.64 -6.10
CA ALA A 75 -14.48 18.40 -6.80
C ALA A 75 -14.22 17.68 -8.13
N GLY A 76 -15.15 16.83 -8.54
CA GLY A 76 -15.03 16.00 -9.75
C GLY A 76 -14.21 14.73 -9.57
N THR A 77 -13.55 14.51 -8.41
CA THR A 77 -12.85 13.24 -8.14
C THR A 77 -13.85 12.09 -8.17
N HIS A 78 -13.60 11.11 -9.03
CA HIS A 78 -14.34 9.86 -9.07
C HIS A 78 -13.54 8.80 -8.32
N VAL A 79 -14.16 8.12 -7.37
CA VAL A 79 -13.55 7.08 -6.54
C VAL A 79 -14.40 5.83 -6.64
N ALA A 80 -13.81 4.74 -7.12
CA ALA A 80 -14.47 3.44 -7.14
C ALA A 80 -13.46 2.34 -6.80
N TYR A 81 -13.75 1.58 -5.74
CA TYR A 81 -12.91 0.48 -5.31
C TYR A 81 -13.69 -0.55 -4.49
N THR A 82 -13.10 -1.73 -4.39
CA THR A 82 -13.43 -2.73 -3.36
C THR A 82 -12.18 -3.02 -2.53
N GLU A 83 -12.30 -3.04 -1.21
CA GLU A 83 -11.21 -3.18 -0.26
C GLU A 83 -11.54 -4.16 0.86
N ILE A 84 -10.52 -4.91 1.28
CA ILE A 84 -10.58 -5.73 2.50
C ILE A 84 -9.49 -5.21 3.43
N GLU A 85 -9.86 -4.89 4.66
CA GLU A 85 -9.00 -4.39 5.71
C GLU A 85 -8.87 -5.44 6.82
N TYR A 86 -7.63 -5.82 7.13
CA TYR A 86 -7.27 -6.77 8.17
C TYR A 86 -6.54 -6.03 9.29
N TYR A 87 -7.05 -6.10 10.49
CA TYR A 87 -6.48 -5.47 11.68
C TYR A 87 -5.70 -6.48 12.53
N ASP A 88 -4.96 -6.01 13.52
CA ASP A 88 -4.05 -6.84 14.35
C ASP A 88 -4.72 -8.11 14.90
N GLY A 89 -5.94 -8.00 15.41
CA GLY A 89 -6.63 -9.15 15.99
C GLY A 89 -6.98 -10.25 14.97
N TYR A 90 -7.14 -9.93 13.68
CA TYR A 90 -7.28 -10.94 12.64
C TYR A 90 -6.01 -11.80 12.54
N PHE A 91 -4.85 -11.17 12.55
CA PHE A 91 -3.57 -11.87 12.44
C PHE A 91 -3.28 -12.70 13.68
N GLU A 92 -3.61 -12.21 14.88
CA GLU A 92 -3.49 -12.97 16.12
C GLU A 92 -4.37 -14.22 16.13
N LYS A 93 -5.62 -14.11 15.62
CA LYS A 93 -6.53 -15.24 15.48
C LYS A 93 -6.06 -16.25 14.44
N ALA A 94 -5.58 -15.76 13.28
CA ALA A 94 -5.20 -16.61 12.16
C ALA A 94 -3.85 -17.30 12.35
N PHE A 95 -2.88 -16.65 13.01
CA PHE A 95 -1.48 -17.11 13.08
C PHE A 95 -0.93 -17.29 14.50
N GLY A 96 -1.73 -16.97 15.52
CA GLY A 96 -1.30 -17.02 16.92
C GLY A 96 -0.47 -15.81 17.35
N SER A 97 -0.18 -15.71 18.65
CA SER A 97 0.63 -14.65 19.23
C SER A 97 2.07 -14.71 18.69
N GLY A 98 2.55 -13.59 18.16
CA GLY A 98 3.88 -13.48 17.54
C GLY A 98 3.89 -13.33 16.01
N CYS A 99 2.74 -13.08 15.40
CA CYS A 99 2.55 -12.96 13.95
C CYS A 99 3.19 -11.72 13.30
N SER A 100 3.76 -10.79 14.06
CA SER A 100 4.41 -9.59 13.50
C SER A 100 5.48 -9.90 12.44
N GLY A 101 6.17 -11.04 12.60
CA GLY A 101 7.10 -11.54 11.57
C GLY A 101 6.42 -11.96 10.27
N SER A 102 5.22 -12.52 10.34
CA SER A 102 4.44 -12.94 9.15
C SER A 102 3.93 -11.75 8.37
N LEU A 103 3.43 -10.72 9.04
CA LEU A 103 3.02 -9.46 8.40
C LEU A 103 4.20 -8.76 7.71
N SER A 104 5.35 -8.71 8.36
CA SER A 104 6.55 -8.11 7.78
C SER A 104 7.01 -8.86 6.53
N ARG A 105 6.95 -10.21 6.52
CA ARG A 105 7.27 -11.02 5.35
C ARG A 105 6.27 -10.83 4.23
N LEU A 106 4.96 -10.85 4.54
CA LEU A 106 3.91 -10.59 3.58
C LEU A 106 4.07 -9.20 2.95
N ALA A 107 4.28 -8.17 3.76
CA ALA A 107 4.52 -6.80 3.29
C ALA A 107 5.73 -6.70 2.36
N ALA A 108 6.79 -7.40 2.70
CA ALA A 108 8.00 -7.45 1.90
C ALA A 108 7.78 -8.14 0.55
N CYS A 109 7.10 -9.28 0.56
CA CYS A 109 6.70 -10.01 -0.63
C CYS A 109 5.85 -9.12 -1.56
N LEU A 110 4.82 -8.50 -1.02
CA LEU A 110 3.92 -7.60 -1.76
C LEU A 110 4.65 -6.35 -2.27
N GLY A 111 5.55 -5.78 -1.46
CA GLY A 111 6.40 -4.68 -1.89
C GLY A 111 7.34 -5.04 -3.05
N ALA A 112 7.86 -6.25 -3.06
CA ALA A 112 8.70 -6.77 -4.14
C ALA A 112 7.90 -7.09 -5.43
N MET A 113 6.60 -7.33 -5.31
CA MET A 113 5.71 -7.59 -6.44
C MET A 113 5.14 -6.33 -7.08
N ARG A 114 5.32 -5.15 -6.49
CA ARG A 114 4.86 -3.88 -7.07
C ARG A 114 5.38 -3.71 -8.50
N GLY A 115 4.46 -3.49 -9.43
CA GLY A 115 4.77 -3.31 -10.85
C GLY A 115 5.08 -4.59 -11.62
N ARG A 116 4.91 -5.77 -11.01
CA ARG A 116 5.00 -7.07 -11.68
C ARG A 116 3.59 -7.64 -11.88
N SER A 117 3.33 -8.18 -13.06
CA SER A 117 2.11 -8.95 -13.35
C SER A 117 2.15 -10.34 -12.68
N MET A 118 2.39 -10.37 -11.36
CA MET A 118 2.57 -11.61 -10.59
C MET A 118 1.46 -11.85 -9.57
N TRP A 119 0.41 -11.04 -9.61
CA TRP A 119 -0.75 -11.25 -8.75
C TRP A 119 -1.47 -12.55 -9.11
N ASP A 120 -1.92 -13.28 -8.09
CA ASP A 120 -2.86 -14.38 -8.31
C ASP A 120 -4.10 -13.82 -9.01
N PRO A 121 -4.45 -14.31 -10.22
CA PRO A 121 -5.56 -13.76 -11.01
C PRO A 121 -6.93 -13.93 -10.34
N GLN A 122 -7.02 -14.77 -9.31
CA GLN A 122 -8.26 -14.95 -8.55
C GLN A 122 -8.50 -13.80 -7.57
N ILE A 123 -7.45 -13.10 -7.11
CA ILE A 123 -7.61 -11.99 -6.14
C ILE A 123 -8.45 -10.85 -6.71
N PRO A 124 -8.18 -10.30 -7.92
CA PRO A 124 -9.07 -9.31 -8.53
C PRO A 124 -10.51 -9.80 -8.64
N HIS A 125 -10.70 -11.03 -9.11
CA HIS A 125 -12.02 -11.61 -9.28
C HIS A 125 -12.80 -11.75 -7.97
N LEU A 126 -12.13 -12.14 -6.89
CA LEU A 126 -12.72 -12.21 -5.55
C LEU A 126 -13.16 -10.83 -5.05
N LEU A 127 -12.34 -9.80 -5.27
CA LEU A 127 -12.69 -8.44 -4.92
C LEU A 127 -13.84 -7.89 -5.78
N GLU A 128 -13.86 -8.19 -7.07
CA GLU A 128 -14.99 -7.87 -7.96
C GLU A 128 -16.28 -8.56 -7.51
N THR A 129 -16.20 -9.79 -7.03
CA THR A 129 -17.37 -10.52 -6.49
C THR A 129 -18.01 -9.79 -5.32
N ILE A 130 -17.21 -9.20 -4.44
CA ILE A 130 -17.71 -8.35 -3.34
C ILE A 130 -18.45 -7.14 -3.90
N GLY A 131 -17.83 -6.42 -4.83
CA GLY A 131 -18.38 -5.19 -5.41
C GLY A 131 -19.68 -5.40 -6.19
N ASN A 132 -19.86 -6.59 -6.77
CA ASN A 132 -20.99 -6.91 -7.64
C ASN A 132 -22.09 -7.74 -6.95
N THR A 133 -21.95 -8.06 -5.67
CA THR A 133 -22.94 -8.89 -4.99
C THR A 133 -24.14 -8.08 -4.52
N GLU A 134 -25.33 -8.67 -4.67
CA GLU A 134 -26.58 -8.16 -4.09
C GLU A 134 -26.89 -8.78 -2.71
N ALA A 135 -25.98 -9.56 -2.16
CA ALA A 135 -26.19 -10.17 -0.85
C ALA A 135 -26.27 -9.13 0.26
N HIS A 136 -27.17 -9.34 1.20
CA HIS A 136 -27.41 -8.46 2.34
C HIS A 136 -27.40 -9.21 3.67
N GLY A 137 -27.21 -8.47 4.77
CA GLY A 137 -27.29 -9.00 6.12
C GLY A 137 -26.33 -10.18 6.34
N ARG A 138 -26.79 -11.20 7.03
CA ARG A 138 -25.96 -12.35 7.43
C ARG A 138 -25.35 -13.12 6.26
N ALA A 139 -26.05 -13.17 5.13
CA ALA A 139 -25.55 -13.84 3.93
C ALA A 139 -24.32 -13.09 3.36
N ALA A 140 -24.37 -11.76 3.31
CA ALA A 140 -23.24 -10.93 2.90
C ALA A 140 -22.05 -11.09 3.86
N GLU A 141 -22.30 -11.05 5.16
CA GLU A 141 -21.25 -11.22 6.17
C GLU A 141 -20.50 -12.55 6.00
N LEU A 142 -21.22 -13.66 5.82
CA LEU A 142 -20.61 -14.98 5.65
C LEU A 142 -19.85 -15.08 4.33
N LEU A 143 -20.42 -14.56 3.23
CA LEU A 143 -19.77 -14.54 1.93
C LEU A 143 -18.48 -13.74 1.98
N PHE A 144 -18.51 -12.52 2.51
CA PHE A 144 -17.35 -11.63 2.56
C PHE A 144 -16.28 -12.16 3.51
N ALA A 145 -16.64 -12.75 4.63
CA ALA A 145 -15.67 -13.42 5.52
C ALA A 145 -14.98 -14.59 4.81
N GLY A 146 -15.72 -15.37 4.02
CA GLY A 146 -15.15 -16.43 3.20
C GLY A 146 -14.17 -15.90 2.15
N ILE A 147 -14.57 -14.87 1.41
CA ILE A 147 -13.71 -14.20 0.41
C ILE A 147 -12.46 -13.60 1.06
N ALA A 148 -12.61 -12.91 2.18
CA ALA A 148 -11.46 -12.32 2.88
C ALA A 148 -10.44 -13.38 3.33
N ASN A 149 -10.91 -14.51 3.87
CA ASN A 149 -10.04 -15.62 4.23
C ASN A 149 -9.36 -16.26 3.01
N GLU A 150 -10.09 -16.41 1.89
CA GLU A 150 -9.51 -16.93 0.65
C GLU A 150 -8.44 -15.99 0.10
N VAL A 151 -8.69 -14.68 0.06
CA VAL A 151 -7.71 -13.67 -0.36
C VAL A 151 -6.45 -13.75 0.49
N MET A 152 -6.59 -13.79 1.80
CA MET A 152 -5.45 -13.92 2.71
C MET A 152 -4.68 -15.23 2.47
N GLY A 153 -5.37 -16.36 2.33
CA GLY A 153 -4.75 -17.65 2.02
C GLY A 153 -3.94 -17.62 0.72
N ARG A 154 -4.46 -16.98 -0.34
CA ARG A 154 -3.76 -16.80 -1.62
C ARG A 154 -2.53 -15.90 -1.48
N LEU A 155 -2.61 -14.82 -0.70
CA LEU A 155 -1.48 -13.96 -0.41
C LEU A 155 -0.36 -14.71 0.32
N LEU A 156 -0.70 -15.59 1.25
CA LEU A 156 0.26 -16.43 1.96
C LEU A 156 0.91 -17.47 1.05
N ILE A 157 0.14 -18.12 0.18
CA ILE A 157 0.69 -19.04 -0.84
C ILE A 157 1.66 -18.30 -1.78
N MET A 158 1.32 -17.07 -2.15
CA MET A 158 2.22 -16.23 -2.95
C MET A 158 3.52 -15.90 -2.17
N GLU A 159 3.40 -15.61 -0.88
CA GLU A 159 4.55 -15.36 0.00
C GLU A 159 5.44 -16.60 0.13
N GLU A 160 4.87 -17.78 0.35
CA GLU A 160 5.59 -19.05 0.42
C GLU A 160 6.36 -19.34 -0.86
N ARG A 161 5.69 -19.30 -2.02
CA ARG A 161 6.34 -19.50 -3.34
C ARG A 161 7.44 -18.50 -3.61
N PHE A 162 7.22 -17.26 -3.18
CA PHE A 162 8.24 -16.23 -3.31
C PHE A 162 9.40 -16.50 -2.33
N SER A 163 9.15 -17.06 -1.16
CA SER A 163 10.15 -17.43 -0.16
C SER A 163 11.00 -18.63 -0.57
N GLU A 164 10.43 -19.63 -1.21
CA GLU A 164 11.16 -20.78 -1.74
C GLU A 164 12.10 -20.41 -2.90
N ALA A 165 11.74 -19.40 -3.68
CA ALA A 165 12.52 -18.98 -4.86
C ALA A 165 13.79 -18.18 -4.53
N VAL A 166 14.03 -17.82 -3.28
CA VAL A 166 15.19 -16.99 -2.86
C VAL A 166 15.73 -17.47 -1.51
N ASP A 167 17.04 -17.70 -1.46
CA ASP A 167 17.84 -18.08 -0.30
C ASP A 167 17.49 -17.22 0.95
N ASP A 168 16.92 -17.86 1.97
CA ASP A 168 16.18 -17.27 3.07
C ASP A 168 16.96 -16.22 3.91
N GLY A 169 18.26 -16.43 4.15
CA GLY A 169 19.07 -15.54 4.97
C GLY A 169 19.41 -14.20 4.35
N GLY A 170 19.52 -14.15 3.03
CA GLY A 170 19.85 -12.91 2.32
C GLY A 170 18.66 -12.00 2.09
N ARG A 171 17.48 -12.56 1.92
CA ARG A 171 16.24 -11.83 1.66
C ARG A 171 15.74 -11.04 2.87
N GLN A 172 15.68 -11.67 4.04
CA GLN A 172 15.26 -11.02 5.28
C GLN A 172 16.06 -9.74 5.53
N ALA A 173 17.39 -9.81 5.31
CA ALA A 173 18.25 -8.65 5.43
C ALA A 173 17.92 -7.55 4.42
N ILE A 174 17.60 -7.91 3.17
CA ILE A 174 17.18 -6.93 2.13
C ILE A 174 15.85 -6.26 2.51
N VAL A 175 14.91 -7.00 3.05
CA VAL A 175 13.62 -6.46 3.51
C VAL A 175 13.83 -5.41 4.60
N LEU A 176 14.61 -5.74 5.62
CA LEU A 176 14.94 -4.80 6.70
C LEU A 176 15.63 -3.54 6.18
N VAL A 177 16.48 -3.67 5.16
CA VAL A 177 17.11 -2.52 4.50
C VAL A 177 16.09 -1.71 3.69
N ALA A 178 15.16 -2.34 2.99
CA ALA A 178 14.11 -1.62 2.27
C ALA A 178 13.22 -0.81 3.22
N ASP A 179 12.87 -1.36 4.38
CA ASP A 179 12.12 -0.64 5.41
C ASP A 179 12.94 0.49 6.05
N HIS A 180 14.24 0.26 6.25
CA HIS A 180 15.15 1.32 6.68
C HIS A 180 15.21 2.47 5.67
N ILE A 181 15.25 2.19 4.37
CA ILE A 181 15.19 3.21 3.30
C ILE A 181 13.92 4.03 3.41
N ARG A 182 12.75 3.38 3.56
CA ARG A 182 11.47 4.07 3.71
C ARG A 182 11.41 4.97 4.96
N ALA A 183 11.92 4.46 6.07
CA ALA A 183 11.93 5.18 7.34
C ALA A 183 12.89 6.38 7.37
N ASN A 184 13.92 6.39 6.49
CA ASN A 184 14.98 7.39 6.46
C ASN A 184 15.13 8.02 5.07
N ILE A 185 14.03 8.25 4.37
CA ILE A 185 14.02 8.63 2.95
C ILE A 185 14.62 10.02 2.69
N ASP A 186 14.65 10.88 3.69
CA ASP A 186 15.25 12.20 3.70
C ASP A 186 16.79 12.18 3.90
N ALA A 187 17.31 11.08 4.45
CA ALA A 187 18.73 10.93 4.76
C ALA A 187 19.60 10.58 3.52
N PRO A 188 20.92 10.78 3.59
CA PRO A 188 21.85 10.18 2.64
C PRO A 188 21.85 8.66 2.77
N LEU A 189 21.37 7.96 1.76
CA LEU A 189 21.29 6.51 1.71
C LEU A 189 22.40 5.99 0.78
N ARG A 190 23.58 5.71 1.34
CA ARG A 190 24.73 5.23 0.59
C ARG A 190 24.69 3.72 0.43
N LEU A 191 25.07 3.24 -0.74
CA LEU A 191 25.02 1.82 -1.07
C LEU A 191 25.83 0.96 -0.09
N GLU A 192 27.01 1.44 0.25
CA GLU A 192 27.92 0.75 1.16
C GLU A 192 27.30 0.59 2.55
N GLU A 193 26.73 1.65 3.09
CA GLU A 193 26.05 1.65 4.40
C GLU A 193 24.83 0.71 4.40
N LEU A 194 24.09 0.65 3.30
CA LEU A 194 22.95 -0.25 3.15
C LEU A 194 23.39 -1.71 3.02
N ALA A 195 24.50 -1.97 2.33
CA ALA A 195 25.08 -3.31 2.20
C ALA A 195 25.65 -3.81 3.54
N ASP A 196 26.34 -2.94 4.29
CA ASP A 196 26.88 -3.25 5.63
C ASP A 196 25.73 -3.56 6.61
N ARG A 197 24.62 -2.79 6.53
CA ARG A 197 23.42 -3.05 7.33
C ARG A 197 22.79 -4.41 7.03
N ALA A 198 22.86 -4.84 5.78
CA ALA A 198 22.45 -6.19 5.35
C ALA A 198 23.47 -7.27 5.67
N GLN A 199 24.62 -6.93 6.26
CA GLN A 199 25.76 -7.80 6.51
C GLN A 199 26.24 -8.52 5.24
N MET A 200 26.29 -7.79 4.12
CA MET A 200 26.65 -8.33 2.81
C MET A 200 27.67 -7.44 2.09
N GLY A 201 28.52 -8.05 1.30
CA GLY A 201 29.34 -7.30 0.34
C GLY A 201 28.46 -6.63 -0.74
N ALA A 202 28.86 -5.46 -1.23
CA ALA A 202 28.09 -4.62 -2.14
C ALA A 202 27.59 -5.36 -3.40
N THR A 203 28.35 -6.29 -3.95
CA THR A 203 27.98 -7.07 -5.14
C THR A 203 26.82 -8.04 -4.82
N LYS A 204 26.89 -8.78 -3.70
CA LYS A 204 25.84 -9.69 -3.23
C LYS A 204 24.58 -8.88 -2.92
N PHE A 205 24.72 -7.75 -2.22
CA PHE A 205 23.64 -6.85 -1.86
C PHE A 205 22.89 -6.34 -3.10
N LYS A 206 23.59 -5.77 -4.10
CA LYS A 206 22.96 -5.28 -5.34
C LYS A 206 22.14 -6.37 -6.04
N ARG A 207 22.70 -7.58 -6.14
CA ARG A 207 22.03 -8.71 -6.79
C ARG A 207 20.76 -9.11 -6.03
N LEU A 208 20.87 -9.34 -4.73
CA LEU A 208 19.75 -9.75 -3.89
C LEU A 208 18.71 -8.65 -3.75
N PHE A 209 19.14 -7.39 -3.63
CA PHE A 209 18.22 -6.25 -3.58
C PHE A 209 17.35 -6.20 -4.83
N ARG A 210 17.97 -6.31 -6.02
CA ARG A 210 17.22 -6.33 -7.28
C ARG A 210 16.33 -7.56 -7.41
N GLN A 211 16.78 -8.72 -6.96
CA GLN A 211 15.99 -9.95 -6.97
C GLN A 211 14.77 -9.84 -6.03
N THR A 212 14.95 -9.23 -4.86
CA THR A 212 13.93 -9.12 -3.83
C THR A 212 12.94 -7.97 -4.11
N THR A 213 13.42 -6.79 -4.55
CA THR A 213 12.57 -5.58 -4.73
C THR A 213 12.16 -5.35 -6.18
N GLY A 214 12.75 -6.05 -7.12
CA GLY A 214 12.50 -5.89 -8.57
C GLY A 214 13.25 -4.73 -9.22
N THR A 215 13.87 -3.84 -8.42
CA THR A 215 14.55 -2.62 -8.88
C THR A 215 15.95 -2.53 -8.29
N THR A 216 16.80 -1.69 -8.86
CA THR A 216 18.07 -1.35 -8.22
C THR A 216 17.82 -0.51 -6.96
N THR A 217 18.76 -0.50 -6.02
CA THR A 217 18.67 0.31 -4.80
C THR A 217 18.45 1.79 -5.10
N THR A 218 19.12 2.32 -6.12
CA THR A 218 18.97 3.73 -6.54
C THR A 218 17.59 4.02 -7.10
N GLU A 219 17.07 3.14 -7.94
CA GLU A 219 15.70 3.24 -8.48
C GLU A 219 14.66 3.13 -7.36
N PHE A 220 14.84 2.20 -6.43
CA PHE A 220 13.97 2.02 -5.28
C PHE A 220 13.89 3.29 -4.44
N ILE A 221 15.04 3.86 -4.05
CA ILE A 221 15.10 5.12 -3.30
C ILE A 221 14.40 6.24 -4.08
N ALA A 222 14.62 6.34 -5.39
CA ALA A 222 13.98 7.35 -6.21
C ALA A 222 12.46 7.20 -6.25
N ILE A 223 11.96 5.98 -6.39
CA ILE A 223 10.51 5.67 -6.37
C ILE A 223 9.91 6.05 -5.01
N GLU A 224 10.50 5.60 -3.91
CA GLU A 224 10.00 5.88 -2.56
C GLU A 224 10.00 7.39 -2.24
N ARG A 225 11.01 8.14 -2.70
CA ARG A 225 11.06 9.61 -2.59
C ARG A 225 9.92 10.28 -3.35
N VAL A 226 9.62 9.80 -4.54
CA VAL A 226 8.52 10.32 -5.36
C VAL A 226 7.17 10.03 -4.72
N GLU A 227 6.97 8.81 -4.25
CA GLU A 227 5.72 8.43 -3.58
C GLU A 227 5.52 9.24 -2.28
N GLN A 228 6.59 9.48 -1.52
CA GLN A 228 6.52 10.37 -0.36
C GLN A 228 6.20 11.81 -0.76
N ALA A 229 6.81 12.32 -1.84
CA ALA A 229 6.53 13.66 -2.32
C ALA A 229 5.08 13.81 -2.81
N LYS A 230 4.54 12.82 -3.52
CA LYS A 230 3.13 12.80 -3.93
C LYS A 230 2.20 12.84 -2.72
N ARG A 231 2.47 12.03 -1.70
CA ARG A 231 1.70 12.03 -0.44
C ARG A 231 1.70 13.42 0.21
N LEU A 232 2.88 14.03 0.35
CA LEU A 232 3.01 15.35 0.97
C LEU A 232 2.36 16.47 0.14
N LEU A 233 2.45 16.40 -1.19
CA LEU A 233 1.75 17.34 -2.08
C LEU A 233 0.23 17.27 -1.96
N ALA A 234 -0.30 16.05 -1.76
CA ALA A 234 -1.73 15.84 -1.61
C ALA A 234 -2.25 16.17 -0.20
N SER A 235 -1.39 16.06 0.84
CA SER A 235 -1.80 16.08 2.25
C SER A 235 -1.33 17.29 3.06
N SER A 236 -0.56 18.21 2.48
CA SER A 236 0.00 19.32 3.24
C SER A 236 0.00 20.63 2.44
N GLU A 237 0.07 21.75 3.16
CA GLU A 237 0.27 23.09 2.58
C GLU A 237 1.78 23.47 2.48
N LEU A 238 2.67 22.49 2.57
CA LEU A 238 4.09 22.69 2.49
C LEU A 238 4.50 23.18 1.09
N SER A 239 5.44 24.10 1.04
CA SER A 239 6.02 24.53 -0.23
C SER A 239 6.78 23.38 -0.91
N ILE A 240 6.86 23.39 -2.24
CA ILE A 240 7.61 22.40 -3.03
C ILE A 240 9.06 22.24 -2.52
N GLY A 241 9.67 23.34 -2.08
CA GLY A 241 11.03 23.31 -1.51
C GLY A 241 11.12 22.60 -0.15
N GLN A 242 10.09 22.70 0.69
CA GLN A 242 10.00 21.96 1.96
C GLN A 242 9.79 20.48 1.69
N ILE A 243 8.84 20.15 0.81
CA ILE A 243 8.57 18.76 0.40
C ILE A 243 9.83 18.10 -0.19
N ALA A 244 10.54 18.81 -1.07
CA ALA A 244 11.78 18.30 -1.66
C ALA A 244 12.82 17.95 -0.59
N ARG A 245 13.00 18.79 0.42
CA ARG A 245 13.91 18.50 1.55
C ARG A 245 13.46 17.30 2.37
N MET A 246 12.19 17.24 2.73
CA MET A 246 11.61 16.14 3.49
C MET A 246 11.66 14.79 2.76
N CYS A 247 11.77 14.83 1.44
CA CYS A 247 11.92 13.63 0.61
C CYS A 247 13.38 13.34 0.21
N GLY A 248 14.36 14.06 0.78
CA GLY A 248 15.78 13.81 0.50
C GLY A 248 16.24 14.23 -0.89
N PHE A 249 15.52 15.13 -1.58
CA PHE A 249 15.99 15.73 -2.84
C PHE A 249 16.97 16.88 -2.53
N ALA A 250 18.20 16.73 -2.95
CA ALA A 250 19.28 17.66 -2.63
C ALA A 250 19.10 19.10 -3.18
N ARG A 251 18.21 19.30 -4.18
CA ARG A 251 17.82 20.62 -4.73
C ARG A 251 16.43 20.55 -5.35
N ALA A 252 15.63 21.61 -5.23
CA ALA A 252 14.33 21.76 -5.88
C ALA A 252 14.35 21.60 -7.43
N THR A 253 15.53 21.67 -8.05
CA THR A 253 15.75 21.46 -9.48
C THR A 253 15.44 19.99 -9.90
N SER A 254 15.60 19.03 -9.02
CA SER A 254 15.26 17.62 -9.31
C SER A 254 13.75 17.39 -9.34
N ALA A 255 12.98 18.19 -8.58
CA ALA A 255 11.51 18.13 -8.55
C ALA A 255 10.86 18.63 -9.86
N ARG A 256 11.51 19.54 -10.60
CA ARG A 256 11.04 20.01 -11.92
C ARG A 256 11.07 18.94 -13.01
N ARG A 257 11.89 17.90 -12.89
CA ARG A 257 11.95 16.79 -13.82
C ARG A 257 10.67 15.93 -13.81
N PHE A 258 9.90 15.98 -12.72
CA PHE A 258 8.64 15.24 -12.59
C PHE A 258 7.45 15.91 -13.27
N LYS A 259 7.41 17.25 -13.36
CA LYS A 259 6.35 17.97 -14.09
C LYS A 259 6.39 17.76 -15.61
N ARG A 260 7.49 17.21 -16.16
CA ARG A 260 7.70 17.02 -17.62
C ARG A 260 7.45 15.61 -18.12
N LYS A 261 7.05 14.66 -17.27
CA LYS A 261 6.71 13.28 -17.63
C LYS A 261 5.32 12.85 -17.13
N GLY A 262 4.39 13.76 -17.04
CA GLY A 262 2.97 13.47 -16.99
C GLY A 262 2.44 13.35 -18.43
N PRO A 263 1.39 12.53 -18.65
CA PRO A 263 0.88 12.18 -19.96
C PRO A 263 0.55 13.39 -20.80
#